data_1a9e5c005135fdd7ac07c614d2d1ae15
#
_entry.id   1a9e5c005135fdd7ac07c614d2d1ae15
#
_cell.length_a   1.000
_cell.length_b   1.000
_cell.length_c   1.000
_cell.angle_alpha   90.00
_cell.angle_beta   90.00
_cell.angle_gamma   90.00
#
_symmetry.space_group_name_H-M   'P 1'
#
loop_
_entity.id
_entity.type
_entity.pdbx_description
1 polymer ?
#
loop_
_entity_poly.entity_id
_entity_poly.type
_entity_poly.pdbx_seq_one_letter_code
_entity_poly.pdbx_strand_id
1 'polypeptide(L)'
;NVTGIGTVTGVGNVTDDDGVNDINAPVETTVSVCTNTTFASVPKINADNADTTDTRDTTNVTNGTNDPRIDMAHDLDLTGGARPTTLIFPNPSAPLFSQRDATELSHARHLVFACGRYEGYDARIPDYYRAHGVDVREYSIGDYVLNGGEVAVSVMLEAITRLLPGFMGNPESIVEESYTGGDALLEHRQYTKPAVWRSLEVPDVLLGGDHGKVDRFRRDEALERTAHIRPDLIEALDCGKLNKADRKTLMALGWEVSGTHPRRLER
;
A
#
# COMPACT_ATOMS: atom_id res chain seq x y z
N ASN A 1 17.59 15.14 18.76
CA ASN A 1 18.12 14.10 17.87
C ASN A 1 17.55 12.75 18.27
N VAL A 2 16.52 12.30 17.62
CA VAL A 2 16.03 10.92 17.75
C VAL A 2 16.07 10.34 16.35
N THR A 3 17.14 9.64 16.03
CA THR A 3 17.21 8.71 14.92
C THR A 3 16.64 7.38 15.41
N GLY A 4 15.42 7.07 15.01
CA GLY A 4 14.80 5.77 15.30
C GLY A 4 14.84 4.91 14.04
N ILE A 5 15.72 3.91 14.01
CA ILE A 5 15.63 2.80 13.03
C ILE A 5 14.84 1.72 13.75
N GLY A 6 13.61 1.48 13.29
CA GLY A 6 12.80 0.36 13.75
C GLY A 6 12.89 -0.77 12.73
N THR A 7 13.37 -1.93 13.15
CA THR A 7 13.38 -3.14 12.31
C THR A 7 12.23 -4.03 12.75
N VAL A 8 11.34 -4.37 11.84
CA VAL A 8 10.31 -5.39 12.05
C VAL A 8 10.71 -6.61 11.25
N THR A 9 11.04 -7.70 11.94
CA THR A 9 11.40 -8.97 11.30
C THR A 9 10.22 -9.94 11.49
N GLY A 10 9.59 -10.35 10.40
CA GLY A 10 8.60 -11.43 10.41
C GLY A 10 9.26 -12.73 9.95
N VAL A 11 9.27 -13.75 10.81
CA VAL A 11 9.77 -15.10 10.48
C VAL A 11 8.57 -16.02 10.33
N GLY A 12 8.32 -16.52 9.13
CA GLY A 12 7.38 -17.61 8.88
C GLY A 12 8.17 -18.91 8.66
N ASN A 13 8.04 -19.88 9.57
CA ASN A 13 8.58 -21.22 9.37
C ASN A 13 7.58 -22.08 8.61
N VAL A 14 7.98 -22.57 7.44
CA VAL A 14 7.34 -23.74 6.80
C VAL A 14 8.42 -24.77 6.60
N THR A 15 8.30 -25.89 7.28
CA THR A 15 9.13 -27.08 7.12
C THR A 15 8.44 -28.02 6.14
N ASP A 16 9.03 -28.26 4.98
CA ASP A 16 8.71 -29.40 4.12
C ASP A 16 9.87 -30.40 4.11
N ASP A 17 9.47 -31.68 4.23
CA ASP A 17 10.33 -32.83 4.57
C ASP A 17 10.92 -33.53 3.35
N ASP A 18 10.90 -32.93 2.15
CA ASP A 18 11.39 -33.54 0.92
C ASP A 18 12.35 -32.61 0.14
N GLY A 19 13.58 -32.63 0.48
CA GLY A 19 14.84 -32.33 -0.21
C GLY A 19 14.88 -31.77 -1.65
N VAL A 20 13.94 -30.93 -2.10
CA VAL A 20 13.94 -30.31 -3.45
C VAL A 20 13.90 -28.80 -3.32
N ASN A 21 14.85 -28.13 -3.98
CA ASN A 21 15.10 -26.70 -4.11
C ASN A 21 13.98 -25.80 -3.58
N ASP A 22 14.22 -25.23 -2.41
CA ASP A 22 13.32 -24.39 -1.62
C ASP A 22 13.11 -23.04 -2.29
N ILE A 23 12.08 -22.95 -3.14
CA ILE A 23 11.54 -21.67 -3.62
C ILE A 23 10.72 -20.95 -2.54
N ASN A 24 10.56 -21.56 -1.36
CA ASN A 24 9.82 -21.07 -0.19
C ASN A 24 10.75 -20.72 0.99
N ALA A 25 11.98 -20.33 0.75
CA ALA A 25 12.78 -19.75 1.82
C ALA A 25 12.01 -18.58 2.45
N PRO A 26 11.92 -18.49 3.79
CA PRO A 26 11.19 -17.41 4.45
C PRO A 26 11.74 -16.07 3.95
N VAL A 27 10.87 -15.28 3.32
CA VAL A 27 11.23 -13.94 2.88
C VAL A 27 11.32 -13.10 4.15
N GLU A 28 12.53 -12.92 4.67
CA GLU A 28 12.77 -11.90 5.69
C GLU A 28 12.57 -10.52 5.05
N THR A 29 11.44 -9.91 5.32
CA THR A 29 11.20 -8.53 4.94
C THR A 29 11.77 -7.62 6.02
N THR A 30 12.83 -6.91 5.70
CA THR A 30 13.39 -5.87 6.58
C THR A 30 12.74 -4.55 6.24
N VAL A 31 12.22 -3.84 7.23
CA VAL A 31 11.66 -2.51 7.07
C VAL A 31 12.50 -1.52 7.86
N SER A 32 12.99 -0.50 7.17
CA SER A 32 13.72 0.61 7.77
C SER A 32 12.92 1.90 7.58
N VAL A 33 12.63 2.60 8.67
CA VAL A 33 11.96 3.90 8.62
C VAL A 33 12.99 4.96 8.98
N CYS A 34 13.39 5.75 8.00
CA CYS A 34 14.27 6.88 8.20
C CYS A 34 13.44 8.13 8.49
N THR A 35 13.33 8.48 9.77
CA THR A 35 12.78 9.77 10.19
C THR A 35 13.94 10.75 10.33
N ASN A 36 14.14 11.59 9.33
CA ASN A 36 15.18 12.59 9.42
C ASN A 36 14.61 14.00 9.53
N THR A 37 14.83 14.61 10.68
CA THR A 37 14.69 16.05 10.88
C THR A 37 15.71 16.86 10.07
N THR A 38 16.66 16.21 9.44
CA THR A 38 17.73 16.82 8.63
C THR A 38 17.56 16.69 7.12
N PHE A 39 16.48 16.14 6.60
CA PHE A 39 16.04 16.53 5.25
C PHE A 39 15.59 18.00 5.27
N ALA A 40 16.25 18.76 6.15
CA ALA A 40 15.99 20.12 6.48
C ALA A 40 16.01 20.96 5.23
N SER A 41 14.97 21.72 5.12
CA SER A 41 14.98 23.06 4.57
C SER A 41 16.07 23.26 3.51
N VAL A 42 15.73 22.93 2.25
CA VAL A 42 16.36 23.66 1.15
C VAL A 42 16.15 25.13 1.49
N PRO A 43 17.21 25.93 1.69
CA PRO A 43 17.03 27.36 1.85
C PRO A 43 16.24 27.82 0.65
N LYS A 44 15.16 28.58 0.85
CA LYS A 44 14.45 29.22 -0.25
C LYS A 44 15.51 29.99 -1.02
N ILE A 45 15.84 29.54 -2.21
CA ILE A 45 16.66 30.32 -3.13
C ILE A 45 15.76 31.47 -3.53
N ASN A 46 15.85 32.60 -2.83
CA ASN A 46 15.25 33.82 -3.29
C ASN A 46 15.97 34.18 -4.60
N ALA A 47 15.23 34.20 -5.67
CA ALA A 47 15.74 34.53 -7.00
C ALA A 47 16.35 35.95 -7.10
N ASP A 48 16.21 36.74 -6.03
CA ASP A 48 16.62 38.16 -5.99
C ASP A 48 18.05 38.40 -5.46
N ASN A 49 18.80 37.34 -5.07
CA ASN A 49 20.21 37.49 -4.63
C ASN A 49 21.16 36.65 -5.48
N ALA A 50 21.30 37.03 -6.75
CA ALA A 50 22.30 36.47 -7.66
C ALA A 50 23.72 37.06 -7.43
N ASP A 51 23.96 37.71 -6.33
CA ASP A 51 25.30 38.26 -6.02
C ASP A 51 25.62 38.19 -4.54
N THR A 52 26.04 37.01 -4.10
CA THR A 52 27.01 36.89 -2.99
C THR A 52 27.86 35.66 -3.27
N THR A 53 29.10 35.94 -3.57
CA THR A 53 30.22 35.00 -3.46
C THR A 53 30.31 34.50 -2.02
N ASP A 54 29.49 33.55 -1.63
CA ASP A 54 29.67 32.78 -0.41
C ASP A 54 30.76 31.74 -0.68
N THR A 55 32.00 32.18 -0.50
CA THR A 55 33.18 31.32 -0.43
C THR A 55 33.16 30.55 0.89
N ARG A 56 32.06 29.90 1.26
CA ARG A 56 32.08 28.88 2.28
C ARG A 56 32.67 27.63 1.68
N ASP A 57 33.93 27.57 1.96
CA ASP A 57 34.81 26.42 2.06
C ASP A 57 34.26 25.11 1.43
N THR A 58 34.50 24.99 0.13
CA THR A 58 34.30 23.73 -0.60
C THR A 58 35.33 22.66 -0.22
N THR A 59 36.22 22.94 0.75
CA THR A 59 37.28 22.01 1.16
C THR A 59 36.79 20.92 2.12
N ASN A 60 35.58 21.04 2.68
CA ASN A 60 35.01 19.99 3.55
C ASN A 60 34.19 18.91 2.77
N VAL A 61 34.11 19.01 1.46
CA VAL A 61 33.46 17.95 0.62
C VAL A 61 34.37 16.72 0.43
N THR A 62 35.63 16.81 0.78
CA THR A 62 36.60 15.70 0.59
C THR A 62 36.67 14.71 1.74
N ASN A 63 36.01 14.98 2.85
CA ASN A 63 35.86 13.99 3.94
C ASN A 63 34.38 13.58 4.01
N GLY A 64 33.90 12.91 2.97
CA GLY A 64 32.52 12.52 2.64
C GLY A 64 31.69 11.79 3.70
N THR A 65 31.80 12.12 4.97
CA THR A 65 31.17 11.33 6.04
C THR A 65 30.11 12.05 6.85
N ASN A 66 29.72 13.29 6.48
CA ASN A 66 28.74 14.03 7.28
C ASN A 66 27.59 14.67 6.49
N ASP A 67 27.36 14.32 5.24
CA ASP A 67 26.10 14.65 4.58
C ASP A 67 25.10 13.52 4.82
N PRO A 68 24.10 13.70 5.71
CA PRO A 68 23.13 12.65 6.02
C PRO A 68 22.31 12.18 4.82
N ARG A 69 22.39 12.90 3.69
CA ARG A 69 21.74 12.54 2.44
C ARG A 69 22.54 11.50 1.65
N ILE A 70 23.86 11.48 1.81
CA ILE A 70 24.78 10.53 1.17
C ILE A 70 24.93 9.28 2.04
N ASP A 71 24.90 9.41 3.36
CA ASP A 71 25.05 8.30 4.30
C ASP A 71 23.90 7.30 4.20
N MET A 72 22.68 7.72 3.84
CA MET A 72 21.56 6.78 3.64
C MET A 72 21.84 5.71 2.59
N ALA A 73 22.55 6.05 1.52
CA ALA A 73 22.89 5.06 0.49
C ALA A 73 24.00 4.10 0.93
N HIS A 74 24.89 4.56 1.80
CA HIS A 74 26.04 3.79 2.26
C HIS A 74 25.68 2.87 3.45
N ASP A 75 24.89 3.39 4.40
CA ASP A 75 24.51 2.65 5.60
C ASP A 75 23.38 1.63 5.36
N LEU A 76 22.54 1.85 4.33
CA LEU A 76 21.38 1.00 4.02
C LEU A 76 21.60 0.06 2.84
N ASP A 77 22.79 0.02 2.24
CA ASP A 77 23.12 -0.80 1.08
C ASP A 77 22.07 -0.68 -0.06
N LEU A 78 21.68 0.57 -0.36
CA LEU A 78 20.69 0.87 -1.39
C LEU A 78 21.19 0.61 -2.82
N THR A 79 22.51 0.46 -3.02
CA THR A 79 23.15 0.46 -4.36
C THR A 79 23.50 -0.93 -4.88
N GLY A 80 22.70 -1.96 -4.60
CA GLY A 80 22.87 -3.26 -5.26
C GLY A 80 23.69 -4.29 -4.51
N GLY A 81 23.70 -4.20 -3.20
CA GLY A 81 24.13 -5.29 -2.33
C GLY A 81 23.26 -6.54 -2.52
N ALA A 82 23.51 -7.56 -1.73
CA ALA A 82 22.84 -8.87 -1.82
C ALA A 82 21.30 -8.82 -1.66
N ARG A 83 20.72 -7.66 -1.32
CA ARG A 83 19.27 -7.48 -1.11
C ARG A 83 18.73 -6.31 -1.95
N PRO A 84 17.91 -6.58 -2.97
CA PRO A 84 17.23 -5.52 -3.69
C PRO A 84 16.35 -4.71 -2.73
N THR A 85 16.54 -3.39 -2.71
CA THR A 85 15.85 -2.44 -1.84
C THR A 85 14.84 -1.65 -2.64
N THR A 86 13.62 -1.50 -2.10
CA THR A 86 12.63 -0.53 -2.58
C THR A 86 12.61 0.67 -1.65
N LEU A 87 12.89 1.86 -2.18
CA LEU A 87 12.89 3.12 -1.45
C LEU A 87 11.56 3.85 -1.68
N ILE A 88 10.84 4.16 -0.62
CA ILE A 88 9.47 4.67 -0.67
C ILE A 88 9.41 6.05 0.01
N PHE A 89 8.83 7.01 -0.70
CA PHE A 89 8.58 8.36 -0.21
C PHE A 89 7.08 8.61 -0.07
N PRO A 90 6.56 8.83 1.15
CA PRO A 90 5.22 9.41 1.32
C PRO A 90 5.18 10.83 0.73
N ASN A 91 4.28 11.04 -0.22
CA ASN A 91 4.15 12.31 -0.93
C ASN A 91 2.68 12.57 -1.28
N PRO A 92 2.03 13.64 -0.78
CA PRO A 92 0.62 13.89 -1.07
C PRO A 92 0.33 14.19 -2.55
N SER A 93 1.35 14.53 -3.34
CA SER A 93 1.24 14.80 -4.77
C SER A 93 1.51 13.58 -5.65
N ALA A 94 1.76 12.41 -5.05
CA ALA A 94 2.04 11.16 -5.76
C ALA A 94 0.77 10.35 -6.04
N PRO A 95 0.84 9.29 -6.86
CA PRO A 95 -0.26 8.34 -7.04
C PRO A 95 -0.72 7.73 -5.71
N LEU A 96 -2.01 7.39 -5.64
CA LEU A 96 -2.58 6.78 -4.45
C LEU A 96 -2.02 5.37 -4.22
N PHE A 97 -1.60 5.10 -2.98
CA PHE A 97 -1.26 3.78 -2.50
C PHE A 97 -2.52 2.91 -2.44
N SER A 98 -2.47 1.74 -3.03
CA SER A 98 -3.59 0.82 -3.14
C SER A 98 -3.28 -0.55 -2.52
N GLN A 99 -4.31 -1.39 -2.37
CA GLN A 99 -4.14 -2.79 -1.94
C GLN A 99 -3.23 -3.57 -2.89
N ARG A 100 -3.25 -3.25 -4.20
CA ARG A 100 -2.34 -3.85 -5.18
C ARG A 100 -0.89 -3.52 -4.88
N ASP A 101 -0.60 -2.25 -4.53
CA ASP A 101 0.75 -1.82 -4.15
C ASP A 101 1.19 -2.50 -2.85
N ALA A 102 0.30 -2.60 -1.86
CA ALA A 102 0.57 -3.34 -0.62
C ALA A 102 0.92 -4.81 -0.90
N THR A 103 0.17 -5.47 -1.79
CA THR A 103 0.43 -6.86 -2.20
C THR A 103 1.77 -6.99 -2.90
N GLU A 104 2.09 -6.10 -3.82
CA GLU A 104 3.38 -6.10 -4.51
C GLU A 104 4.54 -5.89 -3.53
N LEU A 105 4.43 -4.89 -2.65
CA LEU A 105 5.45 -4.57 -1.66
C LEU A 105 5.60 -5.63 -0.56
N SER A 106 4.59 -6.45 -0.30
CA SER A 106 4.71 -7.57 0.64
C SER A 106 5.69 -8.65 0.18
N HIS A 107 6.04 -8.68 -1.11
CA HIS A 107 7.06 -9.58 -1.66
C HIS A 107 8.46 -8.95 -1.71
N ALA A 108 8.59 -7.68 -1.36
CA ALA A 108 9.89 -7.00 -1.33
C ALA A 108 10.74 -7.51 -0.16
N ARG A 109 12.04 -7.69 -0.39
CA ARG A 109 12.97 -8.17 0.64
C ARG A 109 13.39 -7.08 1.61
N HIS A 110 13.47 -5.86 1.13
CA HIS A 110 13.87 -4.72 1.94
C HIS A 110 13.10 -3.48 1.50
N LEU A 111 12.38 -2.88 2.44
CA LEU A 111 11.64 -1.63 2.25
C LEU A 111 12.29 -0.53 3.09
N VAL A 112 12.58 0.59 2.47
CA VAL A 112 13.08 1.80 3.15
C VAL A 112 12.07 2.91 2.92
N PHE A 113 11.58 3.51 4.00
CA PHE A 113 10.66 4.64 3.95
C PHE A 113 11.39 5.91 4.35
N ALA A 114 11.38 6.91 3.46
CA ALA A 114 11.97 8.21 3.69
C ALA A 114 10.88 9.24 4.03
N CYS A 115 10.81 9.64 5.30
CA CYS A 115 9.83 10.60 5.79
C CYS A 115 10.37 12.02 5.72
N GLY A 116 9.78 12.84 4.86
CA GLY A 116 10.04 14.28 4.81
C GLY A 116 9.30 15.03 5.93
N ARG A 117 9.87 16.16 6.34
CA ARG A 117 9.28 17.13 7.27
C ARG A 117 9.14 18.48 6.59
N TYR A 118 8.30 19.36 7.15
CA TYR A 118 8.07 20.71 6.66
C TYR A 118 7.56 20.72 5.20
N GLU A 119 8.33 21.22 4.25
CA GLU A 119 8.02 21.28 2.83
C GLU A 119 8.27 19.95 2.08
N GLY A 120 8.60 18.87 2.79
CA GLY A 120 8.89 17.56 2.22
C GLY A 120 10.39 17.27 2.08
N TYR A 121 10.77 16.66 0.98
CA TYR A 121 12.15 16.28 0.65
C TYR A 121 12.57 16.91 -0.69
N ASP A 122 13.87 16.99 -0.92
CA ASP A 122 14.41 17.46 -2.19
C ASP A 122 14.08 16.48 -3.32
N ALA A 123 13.41 16.95 -4.37
CA ALA A 123 12.99 16.14 -5.50
C ALA A 123 14.14 15.45 -6.26
N ARG A 124 15.37 15.95 -6.11
CA ARG A 124 16.56 15.32 -6.70
C ARG A 124 16.94 14.01 -6.00
N ILE A 125 16.48 13.77 -4.76
CA ILE A 125 16.80 12.56 -4.02
C ILE A 125 16.18 11.32 -4.67
N PRO A 126 14.87 11.23 -4.89
CA PRO A 126 14.29 10.09 -5.60
C PRO A 126 14.85 9.93 -7.01
N ASP A 127 15.13 11.02 -7.74
CA ASP A 127 15.70 10.96 -9.09
C ASP A 127 17.10 10.38 -9.09
N TYR A 128 17.92 10.79 -8.11
CA TYR A 128 19.28 10.26 -7.95
C TYR A 128 19.27 8.75 -7.76
N TYR A 129 18.46 8.24 -6.83
CA TYR A 129 18.42 6.80 -6.55
C TYR A 129 17.83 5.99 -7.71
N ARG A 130 16.82 6.51 -8.42
CA ARG A 130 16.33 5.88 -9.67
C ARG A 130 17.43 5.76 -10.72
N ALA A 131 18.22 6.82 -10.91
CA ALA A 131 19.32 6.82 -11.86
C ALA A 131 20.45 5.82 -11.49
N HIS A 132 20.54 5.43 -10.21
CA HIS A 132 21.48 4.44 -9.71
C HIS A 132 20.87 3.03 -9.55
N GLY A 133 19.71 2.79 -10.16
CA GLY A 133 19.12 1.45 -10.24
C GLY A 133 18.35 0.98 -9.01
N VAL A 134 18.06 1.88 -8.06
CA VAL A 134 17.18 1.60 -6.91
C VAL A 134 15.72 1.66 -7.36
N ASP A 135 14.89 0.70 -6.93
CA ASP A 135 13.43 0.80 -7.09
C ASP A 135 12.90 1.90 -6.17
N VAL A 136 12.55 3.05 -6.76
CA VAL A 136 12.07 4.21 -6.00
C VAL A 136 10.61 4.46 -6.31
N ARG A 137 9.80 4.50 -5.27
CA ARG A 137 8.36 4.71 -5.34
C ARG A 137 7.92 5.89 -4.50
N GLU A 138 6.91 6.58 -4.96
CA GLU A 138 6.27 7.70 -4.26
C GLU A 138 4.78 7.42 -4.16
N TYR A 139 4.19 7.60 -2.96
CA TYR A 139 2.78 7.31 -2.73
C TYR A 139 2.10 8.37 -1.88
N SER A 140 0.88 8.72 -2.29
CA SER A 140 -0.10 9.41 -1.46
C SER A 140 -0.99 8.38 -0.75
N ILE A 141 -1.43 8.66 0.47
CA ILE A 141 -2.43 7.85 1.17
C ILE A 141 -3.84 8.46 1.14
N GLY A 142 -4.02 9.54 0.39
CA GLY A 142 -5.32 10.21 0.24
C GLY A 142 -5.19 11.69 -0.08
N ASP A 143 -6.32 12.32 -0.39
CA ASP A 143 -6.42 13.72 -0.79
C ASP A 143 -6.40 14.66 0.44
N TYR A 144 -5.35 14.56 1.25
CA TYR A 144 -5.11 15.40 2.42
C TYR A 144 -3.62 15.49 2.74
N VAL A 145 -3.23 16.47 3.53
CA VAL A 145 -1.85 16.72 3.90
C VAL A 145 -1.62 16.42 5.38
N LEU A 146 -0.51 15.74 5.68
CA LEU A 146 -0.05 15.46 7.05
C LEU A 146 1.17 16.31 7.38
N ASN A 147 1.46 16.49 8.68
CA ASN A 147 2.64 17.24 9.14
C ASN A 147 3.99 16.54 8.84
N GLY A 148 3.96 15.25 8.54
CA GLY A 148 5.13 14.44 8.24
C GLY A 148 4.74 13.08 7.67
N GLY A 149 5.70 12.34 7.15
CA GLY A 149 5.47 11.06 6.48
C GLY A 149 5.21 9.87 7.40
N GLU A 150 5.52 9.97 8.70
CA GLU A 150 5.56 8.83 9.62
C GLU A 150 4.21 8.13 9.79
N VAL A 151 3.12 8.92 9.86
CA VAL A 151 1.77 8.36 9.95
C VAL A 151 1.38 7.66 8.65
N ALA A 152 1.73 8.25 7.50
CA ALA A 152 1.53 7.63 6.20
C ALA A 152 2.29 6.30 6.08
N VAL A 153 3.54 6.26 6.55
CA VAL A 153 4.34 5.04 6.62
C VAL A 153 3.66 3.99 7.50
N SER A 154 3.13 4.37 8.66
CA SER A 154 2.41 3.43 9.54
C SER A 154 1.21 2.80 8.85
N VAL A 155 0.43 3.58 8.07
CA VAL A 155 -0.70 3.07 7.28
C VAL A 155 -0.23 2.10 6.19
N MET A 156 0.81 2.46 5.44
CA MET A 156 1.36 1.60 4.40
C MET A 156 1.94 0.31 4.99
N LEU A 157 2.67 0.39 6.10
CA LEU A 157 3.24 -0.76 6.79
C LEU A 157 2.17 -1.72 7.27
N GLU A 158 1.12 -1.24 7.91
CA GLU A 158 0.00 -2.08 8.36
C GLU A 158 -0.62 -2.83 7.18
N ALA A 159 -0.86 -2.14 6.06
CA ALA A 159 -1.42 -2.74 4.86
C ALA A 159 -0.49 -3.80 4.21
N ILE A 160 0.83 -3.60 4.29
CA ILE A 160 1.84 -4.51 3.73
C ILE A 160 2.05 -5.71 4.66
N THR A 161 2.33 -5.47 5.94
CA THR A 161 2.79 -6.51 6.88
C THR A 161 1.71 -7.52 7.18
N ARG A 162 0.43 -7.12 7.19
CA ARG A 162 -0.68 -8.06 7.38
C ARG A 162 -0.81 -9.13 6.27
N LEU A 163 -0.16 -8.90 5.12
CA LEU A 163 -0.11 -9.84 3.99
C LEU A 163 1.05 -10.83 4.11
N LEU A 164 1.97 -10.62 5.06
CA LEU A 164 3.10 -11.51 5.26
C LEU A 164 2.64 -12.84 5.90
N PRO A 165 3.23 -13.97 5.48
CA PRO A 165 2.92 -15.26 6.08
C PRO A 165 3.12 -15.25 7.60
N GLY A 166 2.13 -15.75 8.34
CA GLY A 166 2.20 -15.85 9.80
C GLY A 166 1.92 -14.56 10.58
N PHE A 167 1.72 -13.42 9.90
CA PHE A 167 1.34 -12.17 10.57
C PHE A 167 -0.12 -12.23 11.07
N MET A 168 -1.04 -12.69 10.22
CA MET A 168 -2.45 -12.88 10.59
C MET A 168 -2.67 -14.26 11.20
N GLY A 169 -3.36 -14.32 12.34
CA GLY A 169 -3.69 -15.58 13.00
C GLY A 169 -4.62 -16.51 12.20
N ASN A 170 -5.42 -15.94 11.28
CA ASN A 170 -6.22 -16.70 10.32
C ASN A 170 -5.94 -16.17 8.89
N PRO A 171 -5.19 -16.92 8.06
CA PRO A 171 -4.90 -16.52 6.69
C PRO A 171 -6.13 -16.38 5.79
N GLU A 172 -7.23 -17.10 6.09
CA GLU A 172 -8.47 -17.06 5.32
C GLU A 172 -9.20 -15.71 5.47
N SER A 173 -8.94 -14.97 6.55
CA SER A 173 -9.58 -13.67 6.77
C SER A 173 -9.19 -12.62 5.74
N ILE A 174 -8.10 -12.80 5.02
CA ILE A 174 -7.60 -11.86 4.00
C ILE A 174 -8.28 -12.09 2.63
N VAL A 175 -8.92 -13.25 2.43
CA VAL A 175 -9.38 -13.66 1.10
C VAL A 175 -10.64 -12.92 0.65
N GLU A 176 -11.53 -12.58 1.59
CA GLU A 176 -12.84 -11.97 1.30
C GLU A 176 -12.95 -10.49 1.70
N GLU A 177 -11.83 -9.80 1.82
CA GLU A 177 -11.83 -8.39 2.20
C GLU A 177 -12.01 -7.45 1.00
N SER A 178 -12.33 -6.19 1.29
CA SER A 178 -12.39 -5.14 0.28
C SER A 178 -11.07 -5.05 -0.49
N TYR A 179 -11.17 -4.88 -1.81
CA TYR A 179 -10.03 -4.73 -2.73
C TYR A 179 -9.18 -5.99 -2.92
N THR A 180 -9.57 -7.13 -2.36
CA THR A 180 -8.88 -8.41 -2.53
C THR A 180 -9.58 -9.29 -3.58
N GLY A 181 -8.98 -10.43 -3.90
CA GLY A 181 -9.51 -11.35 -4.89
C GLY A 181 -9.43 -10.84 -6.33
N GLY A 182 -9.99 -11.61 -7.26
CA GLY A 182 -9.91 -11.32 -8.69
C GLY A 182 -10.76 -10.14 -9.16
N ASP A 183 -11.76 -9.75 -8.37
CA ASP A 183 -12.74 -8.71 -8.71
C ASP A 183 -12.50 -7.39 -7.94
N ALA A 184 -11.70 -7.42 -6.89
CA ALA A 184 -11.38 -6.26 -6.04
C ALA A 184 -12.59 -5.43 -5.56
N LEU A 185 -13.72 -6.08 -5.32
CA LEU A 185 -14.95 -5.43 -4.84
C LEU A 185 -14.81 -4.93 -3.40
N LEU A 186 -15.72 -4.08 -2.97
CA LEU A 186 -15.91 -3.78 -1.56
C LEU A 186 -16.59 -4.97 -0.87
N GLU A 187 -16.15 -5.26 0.35
CA GLU A 187 -16.74 -6.30 1.18
C GLU A 187 -18.20 -6.01 1.51
N HIS A 188 -19.01 -7.06 1.66
CA HIS A 188 -20.36 -6.99 2.18
C HIS A 188 -20.38 -6.49 3.64
N ARG A 189 -21.54 -6.06 4.14
CA ARG A 189 -21.68 -5.65 5.53
C ARG A 189 -21.54 -6.84 6.47
N GLN A 190 -20.81 -6.62 7.55
CA GLN A 190 -20.64 -7.60 8.61
C GLN A 190 -21.70 -7.42 9.70
N TYR A 191 -22.15 -8.53 10.25
CA TYR A 191 -23.13 -8.57 11.33
C TYR A 191 -22.59 -9.41 12.49
N THR A 192 -22.95 -9.04 13.71
CA THR A 192 -22.56 -9.75 14.92
C THR A 192 -23.77 -9.96 15.82
N LYS A 193 -23.61 -10.76 16.87
CA LYS A 193 -24.63 -10.96 17.92
C LYS A 193 -24.86 -9.67 18.72
N PRO A 194 -26.08 -9.43 19.19
CA PRO A 194 -27.29 -10.27 19.06
C PRO A 194 -27.97 -10.15 17.69
N ALA A 195 -28.86 -11.07 17.32
CA ALA A 195 -29.60 -11.04 16.05
C ALA A 195 -30.51 -9.81 15.90
N VAL A 196 -30.93 -9.20 17.00
CA VAL A 196 -31.68 -7.95 17.03
C VAL A 196 -30.96 -6.95 17.95
N TRP A 197 -30.58 -5.80 17.41
CA TRP A 197 -30.00 -4.70 18.17
C TRP A 197 -30.79 -3.41 17.93
N ARG A 198 -31.40 -2.86 18.99
CA ARG A 198 -32.23 -1.64 18.93
C ARG A 198 -33.29 -1.67 17.81
N SER A 199 -34.01 -2.78 17.70
CA SER A 199 -35.02 -3.05 16.66
C SER A 199 -34.46 -3.15 15.22
N LEU A 200 -33.16 -3.25 15.04
CA LEU A 200 -32.51 -3.57 13.78
C LEU A 200 -32.15 -5.05 13.77
N GLU A 201 -32.59 -5.75 12.75
CA GLU A 201 -32.44 -7.20 12.63
C GLU A 201 -31.27 -7.56 11.70
N VAL A 202 -30.58 -8.66 12.02
CA VAL A 202 -29.67 -9.31 11.08
C VAL A 202 -30.51 -9.92 9.97
N PRO A 203 -30.14 -9.81 8.70
CA PRO A 203 -30.87 -10.46 7.62
C PRO A 203 -31.05 -11.96 7.84
N ASP A 204 -32.29 -12.45 7.72
CA ASP A 204 -32.66 -13.85 8.01
C ASP A 204 -31.81 -14.87 7.25
N VAL A 205 -31.40 -14.55 6.02
CA VAL A 205 -30.55 -15.39 5.20
C VAL A 205 -29.23 -15.75 5.88
N LEU A 206 -28.69 -14.84 6.70
CA LEU A 206 -27.45 -15.04 7.45
C LEU A 206 -27.63 -15.91 8.69
N LEU A 207 -28.87 -16.10 9.14
CA LEU A 207 -29.22 -16.92 10.31
C LEU A 207 -29.64 -18.35 9.92
N GLY A 208 -29.94 -18.58 8.63
CA GLY A 208 -30.59 -19.81 8.16
C GLY A 208 -29.67 -21.03 7.92
N GLY A 209 -28.35 -20.90 8.04
CA GLY A 209 -27.40 -22.01 7.87
C GLY A 209 -27.25 -22.56 6.44
N ASP A 210 -27.92 -21.99 5.44
CA ASP A 210 -27.77 -22.34 4.01
C ASP A 210 -26.60 -21.55 3.41
N HIS A 211 -25.41 -22.15 3.39
CA HIS A 211 -24.19 -21.52 2.94
C HIS A 211 -24.30 -20.95 1.51
N GLY A 212 -24.95 -21.67 0.59
CA GLY A 212 -25.10 -21.21 -0.78
C GLY A 212 -25.94 -19.92 -0.88
N LYS A 213 -26.99 -19.80 -0.06
CA LYS A 213 -27.77 -18.56 0.02
C LYS A 213 -27.03 -17.44 0.72
N VAL A 214 -26.27 -17.77 1.75
CA VAL A 214 -25.41 -16.80 2.46
C VAL A 214 -24.35 -16.22 1.52
N ASP A 215 -23.63 -17.07 0.78
CA ASP A 215 -22.60 -16.63 -0.16
C ASP A 215 -23.18 -15.78 -1.29
N ARG A 216 -24.37 -16.18 -1.80
CA ARG A 216 -25.05 -15.37 -2.80
C ARG A 216 -25.48 -14.01 -2.27
N PHE A 217 -26.03 -13.96 -1.07
CA PHE A 217 -26.43 -12.70 -0.42
C PHE A 217 -25.22 -11.78 -0.23
N ARG A 218 -24.12 -12.31 0.30
CA ARG A 218 -22.87 -11.56 0.50
C ARG A 218 -22.34 -11.00 -0.82
N ARG A 219 -22.35 -11.83 -1.88
CA ARG A 219 -21.89 -11.40 -3.20
C ARG A 219 -22.80 -10.32 -3.79
N ASP A 220 -24.11 -10.45 -3.67
CA ASP A 220 -25.06 -9.44 -4.15
C ASP A 220 -24.87 -8.12 -3.41
N GLU A 221 -24.71 -8.16 -2.10
CA GLU A 221 -24.47 -6.99 -1.29
C GLU A 221 -23.12 -6.32 -1.61
N ALA A 222 -22.06 -7.11 -1.84
CA ALA A 222 -20.77 -6.59 -2.27
C ALA A 222 -20.87 -5.85 -3.61
N LEU A 223 -21.58 -6.41 -4.59
CA LEU A 223 -21.84 -5.76 -5.89
C LEU A 223 -22.64 -4.46 -5.71
N GLU A 224 -23.70 -4.48 -4.91
CA GLU A 224 -24.54 -3.31 -4.64
C GLU A 224 -23.75 -2.18 -3.97
N ARG A 225 -23.01 -2.51 -2.90
CA ARG A 225 -22.17 -1.54 -2.20
C ARG A 225 -21.11 -0.94 -3.10
N THR A 226 -20.43 -1.78 -3.86
CA THR A 226 -19.40 -1.34 -4.80
C THR A 226 -19.98 -0.44 -5.88
N ALA A 227 -21.12 -0.79 -6.45
CA ALA A 227 -21.79 0.03 -7.46
C ALA A 227 -22.19 1.43 -6.97
N HIS A 228 -22.49 1.57 -5.68
CA HIS A 228 -22.84 2.85 -5.08
C HIS A 228 -21.65 3.68 -4.62
N ILE A 229 -20.65 3.05 -4.01
CA ILE A 229 -19.54 3.72 -3.31
C ILE A 229 -18.33 3.88 -4.24
N ARG A 230 -18.02 2.84 -5.02
CA ARG A 230 -16.86 2.75 -5.91
C ARG A 230 -17.27 2.23 -7.29
N PRO A 231 -18.09 2.99 -8.04
CA PRO A 231 -18.54 2.60 -9.38
C PRO A 231 -17.37 2.30 -10.34
N ASP A 232 -16.25 2.95 -10.17
CA ASP A 232 -15.00 2.69 -10.89
C ASP A 232 -14.52 1.22 -10.80
N LEU A 233 -14.72 0.57 -9.65
CA LEU A 233 -14.39 -0.84 -9.48
C LEU A 233 -15.37 -1.76 -10.22
N ILE A 234 -16.63 -1.38 -10.35
CA ILE A 234 -17.58 -2.11 -11.20
C ILE A 234 -17.20 -1.97 -12.68
N GLU A 235 -16.83 -0.77 -13.12
CA GLU A 235 -16.37 -0.52 -14.49
C GLU A 235 -15.09 -1.31 -14.84
N ALA A 236 -14.27 -1.65 -13.84
CA ALA A 236 -13.06 -2.44 -14.02
C ALA A 236 -13.32 -3.96 -14.11
N LEU A 237 -14.51 -4.45 -13.75
CA LEU A 237 -14.83 -5.88 -13.79
C LEU A 237 -14.75 -6.43 -15.22
N ASP A 238 -14.32 -7.68 -15.32
CA ASP A 238 -14.39 -8.45 -16.58
C ASP A 238 -15.76 -9.14 -16.69
N CYS A 239 -16.59 -8.67 -17.62
CA CYS A 239 -17.88 -9.28 -17.88
C CYS A 239 -17.79 -10.78 -18.21
N GLY A 240 -16.68 -11.25 -18.82
CA GLY A 240 -16.49 -12.66 -19.12
C GLY A 240 -16.43 -13.55 -17.88
N LYS A 241 -16.02 -13.00 -16.74
CA LYS A 241 -15.91 -13.71 -15.45
C LYS A 241 -17.20 -13.65 -14.62
N LEU A 242 -18.15 -12.76 -14.95
CA LEU A 242 -19.41 -12.62 -14.23
C LEU A 242 -20.34 -13.82 -14.50
N ASN A 243 -20.81 -14.44 -13.43
CA ASN A 243 -21.83 -15.48 -13.53
C ASN A 243 -23.23 -14.87 -13.84
N LYS A 244 -24.21 -15.73 -14.11
CA LYS A 244 -25.57 -15.30 -14.47
C LYS A 244 -26.26 -14.48 -13.36
N ALA A 245 -25.99 -14.80 -12.09
CA ALA A 245 -26.57 -14.08 -10.95
C ALA A 245 -25.93 -12.69 -10.79
N ASP A 246 -24.60 -12.58 -10.89
CA ASP A 246 -23.89 -11.30 -10.85
C ASP A 246 -24.36 -10.35 -11.95
N ARG A 247 -24.51 -10.87 -13.18
CA ARG A 247 -25.05 -10.08 -14.29
C ARG A 247 -26.46 -9.58 -14.00
N LYS A 248 -27.34 -10.45 -13.44
CA LYS A 248 -28.69 -10.06 -13.06
C LYS A 248 -28.68 -8.94 -12.00
N THR A 249 -27.83 -9.05 -10.98
CA THR A 249 -27.70 -8.03 -9.93
C THR A 249 -27.22 -6.71 -10.51
N LEU A 250 -26.15 -6.71 -11.31
CA LEU A 250 -25.62 -5.49 -11.93
C LEU A 250 -26.64 -4.84 -12.88
N MET A 251 -27.36 -5.62 -13.68
CA MET A 251 -28.44 -5.10 -14.55
C MET A 251 -29.57 -4.44 -13.74
N ALA A 252 -29.94 -5.02 -12.59
CA ALA A 252 -30.94 -4.43 -11.70
C ALA A 252 -30.44 -3.11 -11.08
N LEU A 253 -29.13 -2.94 -10.92
CA LEU A 253 -28.48 -1.72 -10.43
C LEU A 253 -28.23 -0.67 -11.55
N GLY A 254 -28.68 -0.95 -12.79
CA GLY A 254 -28.57 -0.03 -13.92
C GLY A 254 -27.22 -0.12 -14.67
N TRP A 255 -26.60 -1.31 -14.66
CA TRP A 255 -25.38 -1.56 -15.42
C TRP A 255 -25.66 -2.43 -16.65
N GLU A 256 -25.10 -2.07 -17.78
CA GLU A 256 -25.00 -2.91 -18.96
C GLU A 256 -23.78 -3.83 -18.82
N VAL A 257 -23.98 -5.16 -19.01
CA VAL A 257 -22.95 -6.19 -18.84
C VAL A 257 -22.77 -7.07 -20.08
N SER A 258 -23.11 -6.54 -21.25
CA SER A 258 -23.01 -7.24 -22.54
C SER A 258 -21.64 -7.10 -23.19
N GLY A 259 -20.86 -6.07 -22.82
CA GLY A 259 -19.50 -5.79 -23.32
C GLY A 259 -18.41 -6.55 -22.58
N THR A 260 -17.15 -6.11 -22.76
CA THR A 260 -15.99 -6.61 -22.02
C THR A 260 -16.03 -6.17 -20.55
N HIS A 261 -16.46 -4.94 -20.33
CA HIS A 261 -16.58 -4.32 -19.00
C HIS A 261 -17.99 -3.77 -18.79
N PRO A 262 -18.50 -3.78 -17.55
CA PRO A 262 -19.76 -3.13 -17.24
C PRO A 262 -19.76 -1.64 -17.57
N ARG A 263 -20.88 -1.13 -18.06
CA ARG A 263 -21.09 0.30 -18.31
C ARG A 263 -22.32 0.77 -17.58
N ARG A 264 -22.24 1.93 -16.96
CA ARG A 264 -23.41 2.53 -16.32
C ARG A 264 -24.38 3.02 -17.38
N LEU A 265 -25.64 2.63 -17.27
CA LEU A 265 -26.70 3.16 -18.12
C LEU A 265 -27.04 4.57 -17.65
N GLU A 266 -26.89 5.54 -18.54
CA GLU A 266 -27.36 6.90 -18.30
C GLU A 266 -28.89 6.87 -18.17
N ARG A 267 -29.43 7.46 -17.10
CA ARG A 267 -30.87 7.62 -16.88
C ARG A 267 -31.35 8.91 -17.51
#